data_c18d418550e181e0607c40f69bf9582b
#
_entry.id   c18d418550e181e0607c40f69bf9582b
#
_cell.length_a   1.000
_cell.length_b   1.000
_cell.length_c   1.000
_cell.angle_alpha   90.00
_cell.angle_beta   90.00
_cell.angle_gamma   90.00
#
_symmetry.space_group_name_H-M   'P 1'
#
loop_
_entity.id
_entity.type
_entity.pdbx_description
1 polymer ?
#
loop_
_entity_poly.entity_id
_entity_poly.type
_entity_poly.pdbx_seq_one_letter_code
_entity_poly.pdbx_strand_id
1 'polypeptide(L)'
;MAHQTGTIVLTGANGGLGSAMVSRIVTDENLSASHGIYTVRDTRSPGALQAALNKASSSSSSTSVHSHEEISLDLSRLDNVRKVAAVINAQVEAGTIPPIRAIILNAGFEEADQQTWNEDGLDMSFVVNYLGHWLLTVLLLQSMDRERGRIVWISSWSQDPKNSHNQRYGAYKEERYKNMVLDDLEPLAKGTWSSKADDKTNWAAAYRRYGASKMCCVAMIHELQKRLDQDPVLKNISVLAIDPGGMDTGIIRHSPWLVRVLFFKIFVGLFSGLMVRRKPNGTWRTPKKSARDVLAAALASGPPPLSERPKGVYLNGTVLGEYNLEAKDPKKGQIIWEGSVRFAQLREVETALQNWR
;
A
#
# COMPACT_ATOMS: atom_id res chain seq x y z
N MET A 1 32.53 1.22 7.22
CA MET A 1 31.09 1.38 7.35
C MET A 1 30.46 0.71 6.14
N ALA A 2 29.54 -0.25 6.31
CA ALA A 2 28.81 -0.83 5.19
C ALA A 2 28.01 0.30 4.53
N HIS A 3 28.17 0.50 3.22
CA HIS A 3 27.38 1.48 2.49
C HIS A 3 25.91 1.08 2.59
N GLN A 4 25.09 1.91 3.27
CA GLN A 4 23.65 1.71 3.30
C GLN A 4 23.11 1.75 1.88
N THR A 5 22.28 0.76 1.52
CA THR A 5 21.76 0.58 0.16
C THR A 5 20.55 1.49 -0.15
N GLY A 6 20.25 2.48 0.69
CA GLY A 6 19.14 3.42 0.62
C GLY A 6 18.13 3.25 1.74
N THR A 7 17.11 4.09 1.77
CA THR A 7 16.05 4.07 2.79
C THR A 7 14.82 3.32 2.28
N ILE A 8 14.22 2.48 3.12
CA ILE A 8 12.94 1.82 2.88
C ILE A 8 11.88 2.45 3.79
N VAL A 9 10.92 3.14 3.22
CA VAL A 9 9.76 3.67 3.94
C VAL A 9 8.62 2.64 3.85
N LEU A 10 8.16 2.12 4.98
CA LEU A 10 7.09 1.13 5.06
C LEU A 10 5.95 1.63 5.93
N THR A 11 4.76 1.79 5.36
CA THR A 11 3.57 2.16 6.12
C THR A 11 2.88 0.94 6.75
N GLY A 12 2.34 1.12 7.97
CA GLY A 12 1.63 0.04 8.67
C GLY A 12 2.54 -1.12 9.10
N ALA A 13 3.74 -0.82 9.55
CA ALA A 13 4.77 -1.80 9.91
C ALA A 13 4.35 -2.76 11.06
N ASN A 14 3.40 -2.35 11.92
CA ASN A 14 2.88 -3.18 13.01
C ASN A 14 1.76 -4.14 12.58
N GLY A 15 1.29 -4.07 11.32
CA GLY A 15 0.33 -5.02 10.75
C GLY A 15 0.95 -6.37 10.43
N GLY A 16 0.11 -7.40 10.18
CA GLY A 16 0.60 -8.76 9.91
C GLY A 16 1.54 -8.86 8.71
N LEU A 17 1.25 -8.18 7.59
CA LEU A 17 2.13 -8.13 6.43
C LEU A 17 3.34 -7.22 6.68
N GLY A 18 3.11 -6.04 7.31
CA GLY A 18 4.16 -5.08 7.62
C GLY A 18 5.25 -5.68 8.50
N SER A 19 4.86 -6.30 9.62
CA SER A 19 5.82 -6.95 10.54
C SER A 19 6.55 -8.15 9.90
N ALA A 20 5.88 -8.88 8.98
CA ALA A 20 6.54 -9.94 8.22
C ALA A 20 7.59 -9.38 7.25
N MET A 21 7.34 -8.21 6.63
CA MET A 21 8.34 -7.52 5.80
C MET A 21 9.52 -7.04 6.66
N VAL A 22 9.26 -6.38 7.79
CA VAL A 22 10.33 -5.95 8.71
C VAL A 22 11.16 -7.14 9.17
N SER A 23 10.50 -8.23 9.63
CA SER A 23 11.21 -9.45 10.02
C SER A 23 12.14 -9.97 8.92
N ARG A 24 11.72 -9.89 7.65
CA ARG A 24 12.57 -10.30 6.54
C ARG A 24 13.70 -9.31 6.27
N ILE A 25 13.43 -8.01 6.32
CA ILE A 25 14.46 -6.97 6.12
C ILE A 25 15.59 -7.16 7.13
N VAL A 26 15.29 -7.32 8.40
CA VAL A 26 16.30 -7.39 9.47
C VAL A 26 17.06 -8.72 9.50
N THR A 27 16.53 -9.78 8.88
CA THR A 27 17.16 -11.11 8.85
C THR A 27 17.85 -11.45 7.53
N ASP A 28 17.70 -10.62 6.50
CA ASP A 28 18.33 -10.82 5.18
C ASP A 28 19.56 -9.92 5.07
N GLU A 29 20.73 -10.48 4.86
CA GLU A 29 22.00 -9.75 4.86
C GLU A 29 22.05 -8.61 3.84
N ASN A 30 21.42 -8.78 2.68
CA ASN A 30 21.37 -7.74 1.65
C ASN A 30 20.38 -6.61 1.98
N LEU A 31 19.30 -6.93 2.67
CA LEU A 31 18.24 -5.96 3.00
C LEU A 31 18.54 -5.21 4.30
N SER A 32 19.20 -5.86 5.26
CA SER A 32 19.52 -5.28 6.58
C SER A 32 20.46 -4.08 6.51
N ALA A 33 21.23 -3.95 5.44
CA ALA A 33 22.09 -2.79 5.18
C ALA A 33 21.30 -1.52 4.80
N SER A 34 20.00 -1.61 4.48
CA SER A 34 19.16 -0.45 4.22
C SER A 34 18.74 0.23 5.53
N HIS A 35 18.49 1.55 5.48
CA HIS A 35 17.84 2.25 6.58
C HIS A 35 16.33 2.04 6.52
N GLY A 36 15.70 1.65 7.64
CA GLY A 36 14.25 1.42 7.72
C GLY A 36 13.51 2.59 8.34
N ILE A 37 12.51 3.16 7.66
CA ILE A 37 11.50 4.05 8.25
C ILE A 37 10.22 3.25 8.35
N TYR A 38 9.84 2.85 9.58
CA TYR A 38 8.70 2.01 9.87
C TYR A 38 7.59 2.83 10.50
N THR A 39 6.52 3.11 9.72
CA THR A 39 5.44 3.90 10.28
C THR A 39 4.37 3.03 10.90
N VAL A 40 3.89 3.45 12.07
CA VAL A 40 2.83 2.83 12.83
C VAL A 40 1.85 3.92 13.28
N ARG A 41 0.59 3.56 13.53
CA ARG A 41 -0.39 4.55 14.00
C ARG A 41 -0.13 5.01 15.44
N ASP A 42 0.30 4.09 16.31
CA ASP A 42 0.64 4.36 17.71
C ASP A 42 1.96 3.67 18.07
N THR A 43 2.99 4.44 18.33
CA THR A 43 4.33 3.95 18.71
C THR A 43 4.42 3.45 20.15
N ARG A 44 3.42 3.78 21.01
CA ARG A 44 3.39 3.34 22.43
C ARG A 44 2.94 1.90 22.61
N SER A 45 2.36 1.30 21.59
CA SER A 45 1.90 -0.09 21.64
C SER A 45 3.01 -1.02 21.14
N PRO A 46 3.76 -1.72 22.02
CA PRO A 46 4.67 -2.76 21.59
C PRO A 46 3.87 -3.84 20.87
N GLY A 47 4.14 -4.05 19.61
CA GLY A 47 3.34 -4.94 18.78
C GLY A 47 4.20 -5.90 17.97
N ALA A 48 3.63 -6.35 16.86
CA ALA A 48 4.30 -7.26 15.94
C ALA A 48 5.59 -6.66 15.32
N LEU A 49 5.67 -5.32 15.23
CA LEU A 49 6.87 -4.62 14.76
C LEU A 49 8.05 -4.88 15.69
N GLN A 50 7.90 -4.66 16.99
CA GLN A 50 8.99 -4.88 17.96
C GLN A 50 9.43 -6.35 17.98
N ALA A 51 8.48 -7.29 17.90
CA ALA A 51 8.79 -8.71 17.79
C ALA A 51 9.56 -9.05 16.50
N ALA A 52 9.29 -8.32 15.39
CA ALA A 52 10.01 -8.49 14.14
C ALA A 52 11.44 -7.93 14.20
N LEU A 53 11.62 -6.76 14.80
CA LEU A 53 12.94 -6.12 15.00
C LEU A 53 13.85 -6.96 15.89
N ASN A 54 13.32 -7.55 16.96
CA ASN A 54 14.09 -8.40 17.90
C ASN A 54 14.64 -9.67 17.24
N LYS A 55 14.16 -10.09 16.07
CA LYS A 55 14.71 -11.23 15.34
C LYS A 55 16.10 -10.96 14.77
N ALA A 56 16.47 -9.71 14.54
CA ALA A 56 17.83 -9.34 14.15
C ALA A 56 18.86 -9.77 15.20
N SER A 57 18.50 -9.63 16.48
CA SER A 57 19.39 -9.95 17.60
C SER A 57 19.61 -11.45 17.82
N SER A 58 18.70 -12.30 17.33
CA SER A 58 18.75 -13.76 17.52
C SER A 58 19.39 -14.52 16.34
N SER A 59 19.60 -13.87 15.20
CA SER A 59 20.17 -14.49 13.98
C SER A 59 21.64 -14.13 13.74
N SER A 60 22.36 -13.65 14.76
CA SER A 60 23.65 -13.01 14.67
C SER A 60 24.79 -13.90 14.15
N SER A 61 25.00 -13.86 12.85
CA SER A 61 26.34 -13.92 12.26
C SER A 61 26.83 -12.53 11.78
N SER A 62 25.99 -11.47 11.79
CA SER A 62 26.38 -10.12 11.37
C SER A 62 26.53 -9.17 12.57
N THR A 63 27.66 -8.48 12.61
CA THR A 63 28.05 -7.50 13.65
C THR A 63 27.35 -6.14 13.51
N SER A 64 26.48 -5.92 12.54
CA SER A 64 25.79 -4.65 12.33
C SER A 64 24.32 -4.71 12.72
N VAL A 65 23.93 -3.85 13.65
CA VAL A 65 22.53 -3.62 14.01
C VAL A 65 21.83 -2.94 12.83
N HIS A 66 20.64 -3.42 12.41
CA HIS A 66 19.83 -2.80 11.39
C HIS A 66 19.41 -1.36 11.81
N SER A 67 19.78 -0.38 10.99
CA SER A 67 19.44 1.02 11.24
C SER A 67 17.98 1.28 10.91
N HIS A 68 17.19 1.82 11.84
CA HIS A 68 15.79 2.13 11.61
C HIS A 68 15.25 3.23 12.53
N GLU A 69 14.14 3.79 12.13
CA GLU A 69 13.31 4.70 12.92
C GLU A 69 11.84 4.24 12.91
N GLU A 70 11.16 4.40 14.04
CA GLU A 70 9.71 4.19 14.19
C GLU A 70 9.01 5.55 14.23
N ILE A 71 8.10 5.81 13.30
CA ILE A 71 7.39 7.10 13.19
C ILE A 71 5.89 6.88 13.33
N SER A 72 5.23 7.69 14.17
CA SER A 72 3.77 7.71 14.26
C SER A 72 3.17 8.39 13.03
N LEU A 73 2.36 7.64 12.26
CA LEU A 73 1.67 8.12 11.06
C LEU A 73 0.21 7.70 11.09
N ASP A 74 -0.67 8.68 11.17
CA ASP A 74 -2.11 8.52 10.95
C ASP A 74 -2.48 9.03 9.55
N LEU A 75 -2.70 8.10 8.62
CA LEU A 75 -3.06 8.38 7.23
C LEU A 75 -4.44 9.01 7.07
N SER A 76 -5.31 8.94 8.08
CA SER A 76 -6.60 9.63 8.07
C SER A 76 -6.48 11.13 8.31
N ARG A 77 -5.32 11.60 8.79
CA ARG A 77 -5.02 12.99 9.11
C ARG A 77 -3.96 13.55 8.14
N LEU A 78 -4.40 14.32 7.18
CA LEU A 78 -3.52 14.83 6.11
C LEU A 78 -2.46 15.82 6.65
N ASP A 79 -2.76 16.52 7.75
CA ASP A 79 -1.78 17.35 8.47
C ASP A 79 -0.65 16.51 9.08
N ASN A 80 -0.98 15.33 9.64
CA ASN A 80 0.02 14.42 10.17
C ASN A 80 0.87 13.79 9.06
N VAL A 81 0.27 13.47 7.91
CA VAL A 81 1.01 12.99 6.73
C VAL A 81 2.05 14.04 6.29
N ARG A 82 1.67 15.33 6.24
CA ARG A 82 2.61 16.42 5.90
C ARG A 82 3.76 16.53 6.90
N LYS A 83 3.45 16.49 8.20
CA LYS A 83 4.48 16.56 9.25
C LYS A 83 5.49 15.42 9.13
N VAL A 84 5.02 14.19 8.93
CA VAL A 84 5.88 13.02 8.78
C VAL A 84 6.73 13.13 7.52
N ALA A 85 6.13 13.51 6.38
CA ALA A 85 6.88 13.71 5.14
C ALA A 85 7.96 14.80 5.29
N ALA A 86 7.66 15.91 5.97
CA ALA A 86 8.64 16.98 6.21
C ALA A 86 9.82 16.49 7.06
N VAL A 87 9.58 15.69 8.10
CA VAL A 87 10.66 15.10 8.91
C VAL A 87 11.56 14.20 8.06
N ILE A 88 10.99 13.30 7.27
CA ILE A 88 11.76 12.39 6.40
C ILE A 88 12.56 13.18 5.35
N ASN A 89 11.94 14.18 4.72
CA ASN A 89 12.61 15.02 3.73
C ASN A 89 13.80 15.80 4.33
N ALA A 90 13.63 16.36 5.52
CA ALA A 90 14.71 17.06 6.21
C ALA A 90 15.88 16.14 6.57
N GLN A 91 15.61 14.90 6.95
CA GLN A 91 16.66 13.92 7.25
C GLN A 91 17.45 13.51 6.00
N VAL A 92 16.77 13.31 4.87
CA VAL A 92 17.44 12.99 3.59
C VAL A 92 18.25 14.19 3.11
N GLU A 93 17.70 15.40 3.18
CA GLU A 93 18.37 16.65 2.79
C GLU A 93 19.63 16.90 3.64
N ALA A 94 19.55 16.67 4.95
CA ALA A 94 20.69 16.76 5.86
C ALA A 94 21.71 15.63 5.71
N GLY A 95 21.40 14.59 4.90
CA GLY A 95 22.28 13.42 4.73
C GLY A 95 22.35 12.52 5.96
N THR A 96 21.43 12.66 6.93
CA THR A 96 21.37 11.80 8.13
C THR A 96 20.84 10.43 7.83
N ILE A 97 20.00 10.32 6.79
CA ILE A 97 19.57 9.06 6.19
C ILE A 97 19.80 9.08 4.67
N PRO A 98 20.04 7.90 4.05
CA PRO A 98 20.18 7.83 2.59
C PRO A 98 18.89 8.19 1.84
N PRO A 99 18.96 8.58 0.54
CA PRO A 99 17.79 8.74 -0.31
C PRO A 99 16.86 7.51 -0.28
N ILE A 100 15.57 7.76 -0.46
CA ILE A 100 14.53 6.72 -0.38
C ILE A 100 14.62 5.80 -1.59
N ARG A 101 15.03 4.54 -1.36
CA ARG A 101 15.11 3.48 -2.37
C ARG A 101 13.76 2.84 -2.65
N ALA A 102 12.90 2.74 -1.63
CA ALA A 102 11.56 2.19 -1.79
C ALA A 102 10.56 2.84 -0.82
N ILE A 103 9.36 3.16 -1.33
CA ILE A 103 8.18 3.47 -0.53
C ILE A 103 7.21 2.31 -0.69
N ILE A 104 6.88 1.62 0.41
CA ILE A 104 5.92 0.51 0.44
C ILE A 104 4.66 0.96 1.16
N LEU A 105 3.61 1.24 0.39
CA LEU A 105 2.33 1.76 0.85
C LEU A 105 1.44 0.61 1.29
N ASN A 106 1.71 0.08 2.50
CA ASN A 106 1.13 -1.17 3.00
C ASN A 106 -0.01 -0.96 3.99
N ALA A 107 -0.06 0.14 4.74
CA ALA A 107 -1.14 0.38 5.68
C ALA A 107 -2.51 0.21 5.00
N GLY A 108 -3.46 -0.34 5.71
CA GLY A 108 -4.80 -0.56 5.17
C GLY A 108 -5.87 -0.55 6.25
N PHE A 109 -7.07 -0.15 5.83
CA PHE A 109 -8.26 -0.07 6.64
C PHE A 109 -9.45 -0.63 5.87
N GLU A 110 -10.20 -1.50 6.50
CA GLU A 110 -11.45 -2.07 5.97
C GLU A 110 -12.50 -2.05 7.09
N GLU A 111 -13.64 -1.50 6.78
CA GLU A 111 -14.83 -1.56 7.64
C GLU A 111 -15.57 -2.87 7.40
N ALA A 112 -16.33 -3.32 8.39
CA ALA A 112 -17.21 -4.48 8.20
C ALA A 112 -18.65 -4.02 7.89
N ASP A 113 -19.31 -3.42 8.85
CA ASP A 113 -20.73 -3.08 8.82
C ASP A 113 -21.01 -1.60 9.13
N GLN A 114 -19.95 -0.80 9.25
CA GLN A 114 -20.05 0.63 9.54
C GLN A 114 -19.57 1.46 8.36
N GLN A 115 -19.85 2.74 8.44
CA GLN A 115 -19.26 3.75 7.58
C GLN A 115 -18.83 4.92 8.46
N THR A 116 -17.55 5.26 8.41
CA THR A 116 -16.95 6.33 9.19
C THR A 116 -16.21 7.30 8.29
N TRP A 117 -16.04 8.52 8.78
CA TRP A 117 -15.38 9.61 8.06
C TRP A 117 -14.29 10.23 8.93
N ASN A 118 -13.29 10.82 8.30
CA ASN A 118 -12.31 11.64 8.99
C ASN A 118 -12.87 13.04 9.31
N GLU A 119 -12.05 13.90 9.91
CA GLU A 119 -12.42 15.28 10.29
C GLU A 119 -12.82 16.14 9.07
N ASP A 120 -12.32 15.81 7.87
CA ASP A 120 -12.63 16.51 6.61
C ASP A 120 -13.88 15.95 5.90
N GLY A 121 -14.60 15.01 6.51
CA GLY A 121 -15.78 14.37 5.94
C GLY A 121 -15.47 13.39 4.80
N LEU A 122 -14.23 12.88 4.74
CA LEU A 122 -13.81 11.86 3.76
C LEU A 122 -13.98 10.46 4.33
N ASP A 123 -14.47 9.52 3.50
CA ASP A 123 -14.64 8.11 3.85
C ASP A 123 -13.31 7.50 4.32
N MET A 124 -13.34 6.81 5.45
CA MET A 124 -12.13 6.27 6.09
C MET A 124 -11.39 5.26 5.19
N SER A 125 -12.11 4.44 4.40
CA SER A 125 -11.44 3.53 3.46
C SER A 125 -10.72 4.29 2.35
N PHE A 126 -11.32 5.37 1.83
CA PHE A 126 -10.72 6.20 0.81
C PHE A 126 -9.49 6.95 1.33
N VAL A 127 -9.62 7.64 2.46
CA VAL A 127 -8.53 8.49 2.97
C VAL A 127 -7.35 7.67 3.46
N VAL A 128 -7.57 6.57 4.20
CA VAL A 128 -6.48 5.76 4.75
C VAL A 128 -5.80 4.91 3.69
N ASN A 129 -6.57 4.24 2.81
CA ASN A 129 -5.98 3.32 1.83
C ASN A 129 -5.36 4.04 0.65
N TYR A 130 -5.91 5.20 0.26
CA TYR A 130 -5.53 5.88 -0.96
C TYR A 130 -5.01 7.30 -0.73
N LEU A 131 -5.84 8.26 -0.30
CA LEU A 131 -5.50 9.69 -0.33
C LEU A 131 -4.31 10.04 0.57
N GLY A 132 -4.25 9.50 1.79
CA GLY A 132 -3.13 9.70 2.72
C GLY A 132 -1.82 9.12 2.17
N HIS A 133 -1.87 7.97 1.52
CA HIS A 133 -0.73 7.37 0.84
C HIS A 133 -0.31 8.16 -0.41
N TRP A 134 -1.30 8.63 -1.20
CA TRP A 134 -1.04 9.47 -2.35
C TRP A 134 -0.32 10.76 -1.93
N LEU A 135 -0.84 11.44 -0.90
CA LEU A 135 -0.21 12.64 -0.37
C LEU A 135 1.21 12.36 0.14
N LEU A 136 1.39 11.32 0.96
CA LEU A 136 2.72 10.92 1.44
C LEU A 136 3.69 10.71 0.28
N THR A 137 3.22 10.03 -0.77
CA THR A 137 4.04 9.72 -1.95
C THR A 137 4.50 10.99 -2.65
N VAL A 138 3.58 11.90 -3.01
CA VAL A 138 3.94 13.11 -3.75
C VAL A 138 4.82 14.08 -2.95
N LEU A 139 4.67 14.09 -1.62
CA LEU A 139 5.52 14.87 -0.72
C LEU A 139 6.95 14.30 -0.60
N LEU A 140 7.11 12.96 -0.71
CA LEU A 140 8.41 12.30 -0.57
C LEU A 140 9.19 12.17 -1.88
N LEU A 141 8.62 12.56 -3.03
CA LEU A 141 9.31 12.45 -4.34
C LEU A 141 10.66 13.17 -4.36
N GLN A 142 10.79 14.28 -3.65
CA GLN A 142 12.06 15.04 -3.57
C GLN A 142 13.20 14.25 -2.91
N SER A 143 12.85 13.33 -2.00
CA SER A 143 13.80 12.49 -1.24
C SER A 143 14.03 11.11 -1.84
N MET A 144 13.37 10.80 -2.96
CA MET A 144 13.55 9.52 -3.65
C MET A 144 14.94 9.39 -4.30
N ASP A 145 15.47 8.18 -4.30
CA ASP A 145 16.59 7.80 -5.18
C ASP A 145 16.15 7.98 -6.63
N ARG A 146 16.74 8.96 -7.32
CA ARG A 146 16.34 9.37 -8.67
C ARG A 146 16.63 8.34 -9.74
N GLU A 147 17.52 7.38 -9.49
CA GLU A 147 17.92 6.34 -10.45
C GLU A 147 17.18 5.03 -10.24
N ARG A 148 16.95 4.65 -8.98
CA ARG A 148 16.44 3.32 -8.62
C ARG A 148 15.21 3.36 -7.72
N GLY A 149 14.68 4.55 -7.43
CA GLY A 149 13.52 4.72 -6.55
C GLY A 149 12.30 3.91 -7.01
N ARG A 150 11.60 3.26 -6.08
CA ARG A 150 10.36 2.52 -6.35
C ARG A 150 9.25 2.87 -5.38
N ILE A 151 8.05 2.97 -5.90
CA ILE A 151 6.81 3.18 -5.15
C ILE A 151 5.94 1.95 -5.36
N VAL A 152 5.64 1.23 -4.28
CA VAL A 152 4.86 -0.03 -4.31
C VAL A 152 3.56 0.15 -3.56
N TRP A 153 2.45 0.09 -4.29
CA TRP A 153 1.10 0.12 -3.73
C TRP A 153 0.63 -1.30 -3.39
N ILE A 154 0.21 -1.51 -2.13
CA ILE A 154 -0.47 -2.75 -1.78
C ILE A 154 -1.94 -2.64 -2.16
N SER A 155 -2.32 -3.42 -3.16
CA SER A 155 -3.69 -3.51 -3.67
C SER A 155 -4.38 -4.80 -3.21
N SER A 156 -5.45 -5.19 -3.87
CA SER A 156 -6.26 -6.38 -3.57
C SER A 156 -7.11 -6.74 -4.79
N TRP A 157 -7.46 -7.99 -4.98
CA TRP A 157 -8.45 -8.41 -6.01
C TRP A 157 -9.81 -7.72 -5.85
N SER A 158 -10.13 -7.20 -4.65
CA SER A 158 -11.39 -6.45 -4.41
C SER A 158 -11.57 -5.23 -5.31
N GLN A 159 -10.49 -4.73 -5.91
CA GLN A 159 -10.48 -3.58 -6.80
C GLN A 159 -11.14 -3.84 -8.17
N ASP A 160 -11.38 -5.11 -8.55
CA ASP A 160 -11.93 -5.46 -9.86
C ASP A 160 -13.30 -6.13 -9.73
N PRO A 161 -14.41 -5.47 -10.12
CA PRO A 161 -15.74 -6.07 -10.14
C PRO A 161 -15.85 -7.36 -10.95
N LYS A 162 -14.98 -7.53 -11.96
CA LYS A 162 -14.97 -8.71 -12.84
C LYS A 162 -14.16 -9.87 -12.27
N ASN A 163 -13.41 -9.67 -11.19
CA ASN A 163 -12.68 -10.75 -10.55
C ASN A 163 -13.63 -11.89 -10.12
N SER A 164 -13.24 -13.12 -10.36
CA SER A 164 -14.08 -14.31 -10.10
C SER A 164 -14.55 -14.45 -8.64
N HIS A 165 -13.74 -14.00 -7.68
CA HIS A 165 -14.14 -13.96 -6.28
C HIS A 165 -15.24 -12.94 -6.03
N ASN A 166 -15.11 -11.73 -6.59
CA ASN A 166 -16.10 -10.67 -6.47
C ASN A 166 -17.43 -11.04 -7.12
N GLN A 167 -17.38 -11.71 -8.26
CA GLN A 167 -18.58 -12.23 -8.92
C GLN A 167 -19.27 -13.30 -8.06
N ARG A 168 -18.51 -14.23 -7.47
CA ARG A 168 -19.04 -15.27 -6.58
C ARG A 168 -19.65 -14.69 -5.32
N TYR A 169 -19.00 -13.73 -4.66
CA TYR A 169 -19.53 -13.09 -3.45
C TYR A 169 -20.67 -12.13 -3.75
N GLY A 170 -20.76 -11.64 -4.98
CA GLY A 170 -21.87 -10.82 -5.44
C GLY A 170 -21.87 -9.38 -4.93
N ALA A 171 -20.74 -8.89 -4.44
CA ALA A 171 -20.62 -7.51 -3.94
C ALA A 171 -20.94 -6.46 -5.02
N TYR A 172 -20.62 -6.75 -6.28
CA TYR A 172 -20.77 -5.85 -7.45
C TYR A 172 -21.85 -6.33 -8.43
N LYS A 173 -22.91 -7.01 -7.97
CA LYS A 173 -23.98 -7.53 -8.85
C LYS A 173 -24.75 -6.44 -9.57
N GLU A 174 -25.02 -5.32 -8.89
CA GLU A 174 -25.75 -4.19 -9.47
C GLU A 174 -24.86 -3.44 -10.47
N GLU A 175 -25.43 -3.06 -11.61
CA GLU A 175 -24.72 -2.40 -12.72
C GLU A 175 -24.00 -1.11 -12.28
N ARG A 176 -24.66 -0.31 -11.41
CA ARG A 176 -24.09 0.93 -10.88
C ARG A 176 -22.74 0.76 -10.16
N TYR A 177 -22.45 -0.45 -9.65
CA TYR A 177 -21.19 -0.73 -8.94
C TYR A 177 -20.10 -1.31 -9.83
N LYS A 178 -20.37 -1.53 -11.12
CA LYS A 178 -19.36 -1.99 -12.07
C LYS A 178 -18.43 -0.87 -12.55
N ASN A 179 -18.90 0.38 -12.50
CA ASN A 179 -18.11 1.57 -12.77
C ASN A 179 -17.86 2.30 -11.45
N MET A 180 -16.59 2.38 -11.06
CA MET A 180 -16.20 2.98 -9.77
C MET A 180 -15.99 4.47 -9.89
N VAL A 181 -15.26 4.92 -10.93
CA VAL A 181 -15.00 6.34 -11.18
C VAL A 181 -16.04 6.89 -12.15
N LEU A 182 -16.82 7.84 -11.67
CA LEU A 182 -17.77 8.60 -12.46
C LEU A 182 -17.11 9.86 -13.04
N ASP A 183 -17.87 10.93 -13.22
CA ASP A 183 -17.37 12.20 -13.76
C ASP A 183 -16.58 13.02 -12.72
N ASP A 184 -16.62 12.63 -11.44
CA ASP A 184 -15.92 13.26 -10.33
C ASP A 184 -15.48 12.20 -9.31
N LEU A 185 -14.42 12.50 -8.54
CA LEU A 185 -13.91 11.64 -7.48
C LEU A 185 -14.72 11.75 -6.17
N GLU A 186 -15.56 12.77 -6.02
CA GLU A 186 -16.27 13.08 -4.78
C GLU A 186 -17.12 11.91 -4.25
N PRO A 187 -17.86 11.16 -5.10
CA PRO A 187 -18.64 10.01 -4.62
C PRO A 187 -17.78 8.92 -3.96
N LEU A 188 -16.56 8.71 -4.44
CA LEU A 188 -15.60 7.79 -3.80
C LEU A 188 -15.01 8.41 -2.54
N ALA A 189 -14.60 9.68 -2.61
CA ALA A 189 -13.97 10.38 -1.51
C ALA A 189 -14.89 10.51 -0.29
N LYS A 190 -16.19 10.72 -0.50
CA LYS A 190 -17.19 10.82 0.57
C LYS A 190 -17.91 9.50 0.88
N GLY A 191 -17.62 8.44 0.11
CA GLY A 191 -18.21 7.10 0.29
C GLY A 191 -19.68 7.01 -0.13
N THR A 192 -20.22 8.01 -0.85
CA THR A 192 -21.61 8.04 -1.31
C THR A 192 -21.85 7.15 -2.52
N TRP A 193 -20.80 6.82 -3.31
CA TRP A 193 -20.88 5.83 -4.38
C TRP A 193 -21.39 4.47 -3.91
N SER A 194 -21.05 4.07 -2.68
CA SER A 194 -21.52 2.85 -2.04
C SER A 194 -21.80 3.10 -0.56
N SER A 195 -22.90 3.82 -0.30
CA SER A 195 -23.32 4.17 1.05
C SER A 195 -23.76 2.95 1.86
N LYS A 196 -23.48 2.97 3.16
CA LYS A 196 -24.01 1.99 4.12
C LYS A 196 -25.54 2.01 4.15
N ALA A 197 -26.17 3.17 3.97
CA ALA A 197 -27.62 3.29 3.97
C ALA A 197 -28.30 2.49 2.85
N ASP A 198 -27.61 2.28 1.72
CA ASP A 198 -28.11 1.52 0.57
C ASP A 198 -27.82 0.01 0.66
N ASP A 199 -27.08 -0.42 1.70
CA ASP A 199 -26.63 -1.80 1.82
C ASP A 199 -27.59 -2.67 2.61
N LYS A 200 -28.24 -3.60 1.90
CA LYS A 200 -29.14 -4.61 2.48
C LYS A 200 -28.39 -5.79 3.11
N THR A 201 -27.09 -5.93 2.84
CA THR A 201 -26.27 -7.12 3.23
C THR A 201 -25.43 -6.91 4.48
N ASN A 202 -25.29 -5.68 4.95
CA ASN A 202 -24.43 -5.25 6.05
C ASN A 202 -22.92 -5.43 5.84
N TRP A 203 -22.44 -5.81 4.65
CA TRP A 203 -21.00 -5.96 4.37
C TRP A 203 -20.59 -5.47 2.97
N ALA A 204 -21.49 -5.54 1.98
CA ALA A 204 -21.12 -5.30 0.59
C ALA A 204 -20.75 -3.84 0.33
N ALA A 205 -21.40 -2.88 1.01
CA ALA A 205 -21.08 -1.47 0.85
C ALA A 205 -19.66 -1.16 1.36
N ALA A 206 -19.28 -1.67 2.52
CA ALA A 206 -17.94 -1.51 3.07
C ALA A 206 -16.88 -2.17 2.17
N TYR A 207 -17.15 -3.39 1.71
CA TYR A 207 -16.27 -4.10 0.77
C TYR A 207 -16.09 -3.35 -0.55
N ARG A 208 -17.16 -2.77 -1.11
CA ARG A 208 -17.09 -1.96 -2.33
C ARG A 208 -16.28 -0.68 -2.13
N ARG A 209 -16.45 0.04 -1.01
CA ARG A 209 -15.65 1.23 -0.69
C ARG A 209 -14.16 0.86 -0.54
N TYR A 210 -13.87 -0.24 0.16
CA TYR A 210 -12.51 -0.79 0.22
C TYR A 210 -11.98 -1.10 -1.19
N GLY A 211 -12.73 -1.84 -2.01
CA GLY A 211 -12.35 -2.18 -3.38
C GLY A 211 -12.10 -0.94 -4.25
N ALA A 212 -12.96 0.08 -4.16
CA ALA A 212 -12.80 1.33 -4.89
C ALA A 212 -11.53 2.10 -4.45
N SER A 213 -11.24 2.14 -3.14
CA SER A 213 -9.97 2.72 -2.65
C SER A 213 -8.74 1.99 -3.21
N LYS A 214 -8.82 0.66 -3.34
CA LYS A 214 -7.74 -0.16 -3.94
C LYS A 214 -7.66 -0.01 -5.45
N MET A 215 -8.76 0.28 -6.13
CA MET A 215 -8.75 0.62 -7.56
C MET A 215 -8.04 1.97 -7.78
N CYS A 216 -8.28 2.99 -6.95
CA CYS A 216 -7.52 4.24 -7.02
C CYS A 216 -6.01 4.01 -6.84
N CYS A 217 -5.58 3.09 -5.95
CA CYS A 217 -4.17 2.71 -5.84
C CYS A 217 -3.62 2.13 -7.15
N VAL A 218 -4.40 1.29 -7.85
CA VAL A 218 -3.99 0.71 -9.14
C VAL A 218 -3.94 1.78 -10.23
N ALA A 219 -4.87 2.73 -10.26
CA ALA A 219 -4.85 3.83 -11.22
C ALA A 219 -3.55 4.65 -11.14
N MET A 220 -2.94 4.76 -9.94
CA MET A 220 -1.69 5.49 -9.75
C MET A 220 -0.47 4.82 -10.39
N ILE A 221 -0.48 3.51 -10.66
CA ILE A 221 0.62 2.88 -11.41
C ILE A 221 0.69 3.40 -12.85
N HIS A 222 -0.39 3.98 -13.37
CA HIS A 222 -0.47 4.59 -14.69
C HIS A 222 -0.36 6.11 -14.61
N GLU A 223 -1.23 6.77 -13.84
CA GLU A 223 -1.29 8.23 -13.82
C GLU A 223 -0.06 8.87 -13.17
N LEU A 224 0.38 8.39 -12.00
CA LEU A 224 1.61 8.88 -11.39
C LEU A 224 2.83 8.50 -12.25
N GLN A 225 2.90 7.27 -12.80
CA GLN A 225 4.02 6.89 -13.66
C GLN A 225 4.12 7.77 -14.91
N LYS A 226 3.00 8.07 -15.57
CA LYS A 226 2.94 8.99 -16.71
C LYS A 226 3.54 10.36 -16.37
N ARG A 227 3.18 10.91 -15.19
CA ARG A 227 3.70 12.20 -14.73
C ARG A 227 5.20 12.15 -14.41
N LEU A 228 5.65 11.08 -13.77
CA LEU A 228 7.08 10.85 -13.51
C LEU A 228 7.87 10.70 -14.82
N ASP A 229 7.35 9.99 -15.79
CA ASP A 229 8.04 9.79 -17.08
C ASP A 229 8.25 11.08 -17.88
N GLN A 230 7.38 12.07 -17.65
CA GLN A 230 7.47 13.42 -18.24
C GLN A 230 8.38 14.36 -17.44
N ASP A 231 8.69 14.02 -16.20
CA ASP A 231 9.54 14.84 -15.34
C ASP A 231 11.03 14.54 -15.60
N PRO A 232 11.85 15.54 -15.96
CA PRO A 232 13.25 15.31 -16.34
C PRO A 232 14.11 14.74 -15.21
N VAL A 233 13.74 14.97 -13.95
CA VAL A 233 14.49 14.58 -12.75
C VAL A 233 13.98 13.26 -12.19
N LEU A 234 12.66 13.02 -12.23
CA LEU A 234 12.01 11.89 -11.55
C LEU A 234 11.70 10.71 -12.48
N LYS A 235 11.99 10.82 -13.78
CA LYS A 235 11.62 9.85 -14.83
C LYS A 235 12.12 8.42 -14.61
N ASN A 236 13.14 8.20 -13.80
CA ASN A 236 13.66 6.86 -13.53
C ASN A 236 12.97 6.17 -12.33
N ILE A 237 12.15 6.90 -11.57
CA ILE A 237 11.37 6.33 -10.48
C ILE A 237 10.27 5.44 -11.06
N SER A 238 10.11 4.24 -10.49
CA SER A 238 9.12 3.25 -10.93
C SER A 238 7.94 3.19 -9.96
N VAL A 239 6.73 3.14 -10.51
CA VAL A 239 5.48 2.92 -9.75
C VAL A 239 4.89 1.58 -10.15
N LEU A 240 4.58 0.75 -9.16
CA LEU A 240 3.93 -0.54 -9.37
C LEU A 240 2.95 -0.84 -8.23
N ALA A 241 2.05 -1.77 -8.48
CA ALA A 241 1.15 -2.26 -7.45
C ALA A 241 1.20 -3.79 -7.37
N ILE A 242 0.86 -4.32 -6.20
CA ILE A 242 0.86 -5.76 -5.95
C ILE A 242 -0.35 -6.16 -5.13
N ASP A 243 -1.01 -7.23 -5.56
CA ASP A 243 -1.92 -8.01 -4.73
C ASP A 243 -1.12 -9.04 -3.93
N PRO A 244 -1.03 -8.89 -2.61
CA PRO A 244 -0.26 -9.79 -1.76
C PRO A 244 -1.00 -11.09 -1.47
N GLY A 245 -2.26 -11.25 -1.96
CA GLY A 245 -3.17 -12.34 -1.63
C GLY A 245 -3.84 -12.19 -0.27
N GLY A 246 -4.86 -12.99 -0.03
CA GLY A 246 -5.54 -13.08 1.25
C GLY A 246 -4.67 -13.80 2.28
N MET A 247 -4.61 -13.25 3.49
CA MET A 247 -3.85 -13.80 4.59
C MET A 247 -4.52 -13.45 5.93
N ASP A 248 -4.20 -14.20 6.97
CA ASP A 248 -4.60 -13.85 8.33
C ASP A 248 -3.80 -12.63 8.80
N THR A 249 -4.39 -11.47 8.62
CA THR A 249 -3.84 -10.18 9.09
C THR A 249 -4.90 -9.42 9.87
N GLY A 250 -4.49 -8.46 10.67
CA GLY A 250 -5.41 -7.64 11.45
C GLY A 250 -6.35 -6.72 10.65
N ILE A 251 -6.34 -6.77 9.31
CA ILE A 251 -7.22 -5.93 8.47
C ILE A 251 -8.70 -6.27 8.69
N ILE A 252 -8.99 -7.55 8.94
CA ILE A 252 -10.36 -8.05 9.21
C ILE A 252 -10.77 -7.96 10.69
N ARG A 253 -10.06 -7.18 11.51
CA ARG A 253 -10.36 -7.07 12.96
C ARG A 253 -11.78 -6.57 13.26
N HIS A 254 -12.41 -5.87 12.33
CA HIS A 254 -13.78 -5.39 12.44
C HIS A 254 -14.84 -6.38 11.92
N SER A 255 -14.42 -7.52 11.34
CA SER A 255 -15.34 -8.57 10.89
C SER A 255 -15.94 -9.37 12.05
N PRO A 256 -17.12 -10.02 11.89
CA PRO A 256 -17.73 -10.84 12.91
C PRO A 256 -16.77 -11.90 13.48
N TRP A 257 -16.86 -12.14 14.80
CA TRP A 257 -15.95 -13.03 15.52
C TRP A 257 -15.81 -14.43 14.88
N LEU A 258 -16.93 -15.01 14.45
CA LEU A 258 -16.95 -16.34 13.78
C LEU A 258 -16.11 -16.35 12.50
N VAL A 259 -16.25 -15.34 11.65
CA VAL A 259 -15.48 -15.21 10.40
C VAL A 259 -13.99 -15.06 10.71
N ARG A 260 -13.67 -14.18 11.67
CA ARG A 260 -12.28 -13.92 12.07
C ARG A 260 -11.59 -15.15 12.67
N VAL A 261 -12.26 -15.89 13.55
CA VAL A 261 -11.63 -17.01 14.26
C VAL A 261 -11.69 -18.31 13.45
N LEU A 262 -12.87 -18.74 12.98
CA LEU A 262 -13.01 -20.03 12.30
C LEU A 262 -12.41 -20.03 10.91
N PHE A 263 -12.64 -18.97 10.13
CA PHE A 263 -12.17 -18.97 8.75
C PHE A 263 -10.71 -18.50 8.66
N PHE A 264 -10.37 -17.33 9.23
CA PHE A 264 -9.03 -16.78 9.06
C PHE A 264 -7.99 -17.40 10.00
N LYS A 265 -8.21 -17.44 11.31
CA LYS A 265 -7.20 -18.00 12.24
C LYS A 265 -7.03 -19.50 12.08
N ILE A 266 -8.12 -20.25 11.96
CA ILE A 266 -8.04 -21.73 11.92
C ILE A 266 -7.80 -22.20 10.49
N PHE A 267 -8.70 -21.89 9.55
CA PHE A 267 -8.61 -22.45 8.21
C PHE A 267 -7.43 -21.85 7.41
N VAL A 268 -7.35 -20.54 7.29
CA VAL A 268 -6.26 -19.90 6.54
C VAL A 268 -4.93 -20.10 7.26
N GLY A 269 -4.88 -19.97 8.59
CA GLY A 269 -3.66 -20.16 9.37
C GLY A 269 -3.05 -21.55 9.22
N LEU A 270 -3.87 -22.62 9.26
CA LEU A 270 -3.39 -24.01 9.15
C LEU A 270 -3.07 -24.43 7.72
N PHE A 271 -3.88 -24.03 6.74
CA PHE A 271 -3.81 -24.56 5.39
C PHE A 271 -3.06 -23.66 4.39
N SER A 272 -2.81 -22.38 4.71
CA SER A 272 -2.15 -21.45 3.79
C SER A 272 -0.75 -21.93 3.36
N GLY A 273 0.00 -22.60 4.22
CA GLY A 273 1.30 -23.18 3.87
C GLY A 273 1.21 -24.25 2.79
N LEU A 274 0.21 -25.13 2.86
CA LEU A 274 -0.04 -26.16 1.85
C LEU A 274 -0.58 -25.55 0.55
N MET A 275 -1.46 -24.55 0.65
CA MET A 275 -2.01 -23.83 -0.49
C MET A 275 -0.90 -23.10 -1.27
N VAL A 276 0.03 -22.43 -0.57
CA VAL A 276 1.18 -21.77 -1.18
C VAL A 276 2.10 -22.77 -1.90
N ARG A 277 2.30 -23.96 -1.36
CA ARG A 277 3.11 -25.00 -2.05
C ARG A 277 2.49 -25.44 -3.37
N ARG A 278 1.15 -25.57 -3.43
CA ARG A 278 0.42 -25.99 -4.65
C ARG A 278 0.21 -24.84 -5.64
N LYS A 279 -0.15 -23.66 -5.16
CA LYS A 279 -0.43 -22.46 -5.96
C LYS A 279 0.22 -21.23 -5.30
N PRO A 280 1.51 -20.93 -5.57
CA PRO A 280 2.25 -19.87 -4.91
C PRO A 280 1.61 -18.47 -5.06
N ASN A 281 0.96 -18.24 -6.18
CA ASN A 281 0.25 -16.98 -6.49
C ASN A 281 -1.29 -17.14 -6.39
N GLY A 282 -1.77 -18.16 -5.66
CA GLY A 282 -3.19 -18.36 -5.38
C GLY A 282 -3.75 -17.31 -4.43
N THR A 283 -5.07 -17.38 -4.19
CA THR A 283 -5.83 -16.43 -3.38
C THR A 283 -5.31 -16.33 -1.94
N TRP A 284 -5.00 -17.47 -1.30
CA TRP A 284 -4.62 -17.54 0.11
C TRP A 284 -3.13 -17.76 0.25
N ARG A 285 -2.45 -16.84 0.96
CA ARG A 285 -1.00 -16.86 1.15
C ARG A 285 -0.62 -16.68 2.62
N THR A 286 0.63 -17.03 2.92
CA THR A 286 1.20 -16.74 4.25
C THR A 286 1.79 -15.34 4.27
N PRO A 287 1.77 -14.63 5.43
CA PRO A 287 2.44 -13.33 5.57
C PRO A 287 3.93 -13.38 5.13
N LYS A 288 4.61 -14.50 5.41
CA LYS A 288 6.02 -14.72 5.01
C LYS A 288 6.19 -14.74 3.47
N LYS A 289 5.30 -15.42 2.74
CA LYS A 289 5.32 -15.46 1.27
C LYS A 289 5.01 -14.08 0.69
N SER A 290 3.94 -13.44 1.16
CA SER A 290 3.53 -12.12 0.69
C SER A 290 4.59 -11.05 0.98
N ALA A 291 5.22 -11.07 2.16
CA ALA A 291 6.32 -10.18 2.48
C ALA A 291 7.52 -10.34 1.51
N ARG A 292 7.87 -11.58 1.16
CA ARG A 292 8.92 -11.83 0.16
C ARG A 292 8.56 -11.25 -1.21
N ASP A 293 7.32 -11.44 -1.65
CA ASP A 293 6.86 -10.97 -2.95
C ASP A 293 6.84 -9.43 -3.02
N VAL A 294 6.34 -8.76 -1.96
CA VAL A 294 6.32 -7.30 -1.87
C VAL A 294 7.74 -6.72 -1.85
N LEU A 295 8.64 -7.30 -1.07
CA LEU A 295 10.03 -6.84 -1.02
C LEU A 295 10.76 -7.09 -2.36
N ALA A 296 10.46 -8.18 -3.07
CA ALA A 296 10.96 -8.39 -4.41
C ALA A 296 10.41 -7.32 -5.38
N ALA A 297 9.11 -7.02 -5.34
CA ALA A 297 8.52 -5.92 -6.12
C ALA A 297 9.20 -4.57 -5.83
N ALA A 298 9.56 -4.31 -4.57
CA ALA A 298 10.18 -3.06 -4.16
C ALA A 298 11.67 -2.94 -4.54
N LEU A 299 12.42 -4.03 -4.60
CA LEU A 299 13.88 -3.96 -4.59
C LEU A 299 14.56 -4.82 -5.67
N ALA A 300 13.93 -5.90 -6.15
CA ALA A 300 14.58 -6.82 -7.08
C ALA A 300 14.54 -6.31 -8.53
N SER A 301 15.60 -6.59 -9.30
CA SER A 301 15.72 -6.27 -10.73
C SER A 301 15.34 -7.44 -11.65
N GLY A 302 14.80 -8.51 -11.11
CA GLY A 302 14.36 -9.70 -11.83
C GLY A 302 13.93 -10.81 -10.88
N PRO A 303 13.50 -11.96 -11.38
CA PRO A 303 13.21 -12.27 -12.78
C PRO A 303 11.95 -11.55 -13.30
N PRO A 304 11.67 -11.62 -14.61
CA PRO A 304 10.41 -11.09 -15.17
C PRO A 304 9.17 -11.60 -14.40
N PRO A 305 8.14 -10.77 -14.20
CA PRO A 305 7.88 -9.46 -14.82
C PRO A 305 8.63 -8.28 -14.19
N LEU A 306 9.48 -8.48 -13.20
CA LEU A 306 10.35 -7.45 -12.64
C LEU A 306 11.54 -7.16 -13.57
N SER A 307 12.03 -5.93 -13.50
CA SER A 307 13.19 -5.43 -14.23
C SER A 307 13.91 -4.41 -13.34
N GLU A 308 14.96 -3.77 -13.83
CA GLU A 308 15.60 -2.68 -13.11
C GLU A 308 14.62 -1.52 -12.84
N ARG A 309 13.74 -1.22 -13.78
CA ARG A 309 12.72 -0.16 -13.70
C ARG A 309 11.35 -0.70 -14.12
N PRO A 310 10.65 -1.45 -13.24
CA PRO A 310 9.35 -2.04 -13.57
C PRO A 310 8.24 -0.99 -13.44
N LYS A 311 7.96 -0.28 -14.54
CA LYS A 311 6.99 0.82 -14.59
C LYS A 311 5.60 0.33 -14.97
N GLY A 312 4.56 0.81 -14.29
CA GLY A 312 3.17 0.52 -14.62
C GLY A 312 2.78 -0.96 -14.47
N VAL A 313 3.48 -1.71 -13.62
CA VAL A 313 3.27 -3.15 -13.45
C VAL A 313 2.31 -3.42 -12.30
N TYR A 314 1.31 -4.25 -12.55
CA TYR A 314 0.45 -4.83 -11.51
C TYR A 314 0.79 -6.32 -11.33
N LEU A 315 1.12 -6.68 -10.10
CA LEU A 315 1.53 -8.04 -9.74
C LEU A 315 0.45 -8.77 -8.93
N ASN A 316 0.27 -10.05 -9.21
CA ASN A 316 -0.37 -11.01 -8.32
C ASN A 316 0.72 -11.92 -7.74
N GLY A 317 1.28 -11.56 -6.60
CA GLY A 317 2.48 -12.20 -6.06
C GLY A 317 3.69 -11.97 -6.96
N THR A 318 4.17 -13.03 -7.63
CA THR A 318 5.37 -12.96 -8.50
C THR A 318 5.07 -12.93 -10.00
N VAL A 319 3.78 -12.90 -10.38
CA VAL A 319 3.36 -12.90 -11.80
C VAL A 319 2.54 -11.65 -12.11
N LEU A 320 2.36 -11.34 -13.39
CA LEU A 320 1.43 -10.30 -13.80
C LEU A 320 0.01 -10.62 -13.32
N GLY A 321 -0.66 -9.65 -12.75
CA GLY A 321 -2.04 -9.74 -12.28
C GLY A 321 -3.02 -9.05 -13.21
N GLU A 322 -4.27 -9.52 -13.18
CA GLU A 322 -5.40 -8.82 -13.79
C GLU A 322 -5.95 -7.78 -12.82
N TYR A 323 -6.45 -6.67 -13.35
CA TYR A 323 -7.04 -5.59 -12.57
C TYR A 323 -8.14 -4.86 -13.35
N ASN A 324 -8.91 -4.05 -12.63
CA ASN A 324 -9.99 -3.25 -13.23
C ASN A 324 -9.47 -2.34 -14.34
N LEU A 325 -10.05 -2.48 -15.54
CA LEU A 325 -9.64 -1.71 -16.71
C LEU A 325 -9.88 -0.21 -16.57
N GLU A 326 -10.76 0.22 -15.65
CA GLU A 326 -10.91 1.65 -15.34
C GLU A 326 -9.60 2.29 -14.90
N ALA A 327 -8.72 1.53 -14.23
CA ALA A 327 -7.42 2.03 -13.80
C ALA A 327 -6.47 2.38 -14.96
N LYS A 328 -6.72 1.84 -16.17
CA LYS A 328 -5.98 2.16 -17.40
C LYS A 328 -6.58 3.32 -18.20
N ASP A 329 -7.82 3.72 -17.89
CA ASP A 329 -8.47 4.81 -18.60
C ASP A 329 -7.80 6.15 -18.23
N PRO A 330 -7.16 6.85 -19.20
CA PRO A 330 -6.45 8.10 -18.90
C PRO A 330 -7.36 9.20 -18.36
N LYS A 331 -8.66 9.23 -18.80
CA LYS A 331 -9.61 10.22 -18.29
C LYS A 331 -9.94 9.96 -16.82
N LYS A 332 -10.18 8.69 -16.46
CA LYS A 332 -10.43 8.29 -15.08
C LYS A 332 -9.20 8.49 -14.19
N GLY A 333 -8.00 8.18 -14.70
CA GLY A 333 -6.75 8.49 -14.03
C GLY A 333 -6.60 9.97 -13.71
N GLN A 334 -6.93 10.84 -14.67
CA GLN A 334 -6.93 12.29 -14.50
C GLN A 334 -7.97 12.75 -13.46
N ILE A 335 -9.21 12.25 -13.50
CA ILE A 335 -10.25 12.55 -12.51
C ILE A 335 -9.78 12.19 -11.09
N ILE A 336 -9.17 11.00 -10.94
CA ILE A 336 -8.64 10.56 -9.64
C ILE A 336 -7.50 11.50 -9.19
N TRP A 337 -6.61 11.88 -10.08
CA TRP A 337 -5.49 12.77 -9.78
C TRP A 337 -5.96 14.15 -9.34
N GLU A 338 -6.78 14.82 -10.17
CA GLU A 338 -7.30 16.17 -9.90
C GLU A 338 -8.13 16.20 -8.61
N GLY A 339 -8.97 15.18 -8.39
CA GLY A 339 -9.71 15.00 -7.15
C GLY A 339 -8.77 14.84 -5.94
N SER A 340 -7.67 14.10 -6.09
CA SER A 340 -6.68 13.93 -5.02
C SER A 340 -5.97 15.24 -4.70
N VAL A 341 -5.57 16.00 -5.70
CA VAL A 341 -5.02 17.35 -5.52
C VAL A 341 -5.99 18.24 -4.75
N ARG A 342 -7.27 18.24 -5.13
CA ARG A 342 -8.33 19.03 -4.51
C ARG A 342 -8.57 18.62 -3.06
N PHE A 343 -8.82 17.33 -2.79
CA PHE A 343 -9.13 16.84 -1.44
C PHE A 343 -7.94 16.88 -0.50
N ALA A 344 -6.74 16.64 -1.01
CA ALA A 344 -5.53 16.80 -0.22
C ALA A 344 -5.07 18.27 -0.11
N GLN A 345 -5.68 19.21 -0.86
CA GLN A 345 -5.25 20.62 -0.90
C GLN A 345 -3.74 20.75 -1.17
N LEU A 346 -3.23 19.95 -2.12
CA LEU A 346 -1.81 19.94 -2.46
C LEU A 346 -1.40 21.29 -3.05
N ARG A 347 -0.28 21.84 -2.59
CA ARG A 347 0.32 23.09 -3.08
C ARG A 347 1.58 22.80 -3.88
N GLU A 348 1.90 23.66 -4.83
CA GLU A 348 3.07 23.54 -5.71
C GLU A 348 4.38 23.35 -4.92
N VAL A 349 4.57 24.12 -3.86
CA VAL A 349 5.76 24.06 -3.02
C VAL A 349 5.93 22.78 -2.20
N GLU A 350 4.92 21.91 -2.18
CA GLU A 350 4.92 20.68 -1.37
C GLU A 350 5.44 19.46 -2.13
N THR A 351 5.58 19.51 -3.45
CA THR A 351 6.02 18.39 -4.26
C THR A 351 7.11 18.77 -5.24
N ALA A 352 8.02 17.84 -5.52
CA ALA A 352 9.03 17.99 -6.56
C ALA A 352 8.51 17.72 -7.98
N LEU A 353 7.28 17.22 -8.12
CA LEU A 353 6.69 16.86 -9.41
C LEU A 353 6.30 18.12 -10.18
N GLN A 354 6.89 18.36 -11.36
CA GLN A 354 6.67 19.59 -12.14
C GLN A 354 5.24 19.67 -12.68
N ASN A 355 4.68 18.58 -13.18
CA ASN A 355 3.33 18.50 -13.73
C ASN A 355 2.30 17.92 -12.73
N TRP A 356 2.32 18.46 -11.53
CA TRP A 356 1.48 17.99 -10.41
C TRP A 356 -0.01 18.37 -10.53
N ARG A 357 -0.37 19.35 -11.40
CA ARG A 357 -1.75 19.72 -11.74
C ARG A 357 -2.32 18.89 -12.86
#